data_2b9808481bf17e99613d5ad64b0319be
#
_entry.id   2b9808481bf17e99613d5ad64b0319be
#
_cell.length_a   1.000
_cell.length_b   1.000
_cell.length_c   1.000
_cell.angle_alpha   90.00
_cell.angle_beta   90.00
_cell.angle_gamma   90.00
#
_symmetry.space_group_name_H-M   'P 1'
#
loop_
_entity.id
_entity.type
_entity.pdbx_description
1 polymer ?
#
loop_
_entity_poly.entity_id
_entity_poly.type
_entity_poly.pdbx_seq_one_letter_code
_entity_poly.pdbx_strand_id
1 'polypeptide(L)'
;MKNLLIVILSVCLIIGFYACNSCKKKKTDFSPKVDKKEIKKIKKHLDVHILRYEQALFKLDQDNMGSELEKLKNEYAFFLGDNPATPQNISQLKGYINNNVHQHLFKEVNKQYSGLSKMEEEFESAFSIIKYHFPEAQFPKIYTAILGLYYERPIIYEDTVLVIALDMYLGANYSYYKRLGPAVPKYIVRRFAKEYIVTDCMKNLAFDYIKLKKMNNTLLDEMLTMGKCWMFAELALPDVPDTIISTYPAEKLQWAQQNEFNVWTYLIDKNYLYSKDNLLARKLVYEAPFTSYFGNASPGQIGAWLGWQICRAWITNNPDKPISELMYETDAQKILQESKYRPSKNI
;
A
#
# COMPACT_ATOMS: atom_id res chain seq x y z
N MET A 1 34.70 -49.73 -5.62
CA MET A 1 33.32 -49.49 -5.09
C MET A 1 33.18 -48.21 -4.26
N LYS A 2 34.17 -47.77 -3.48
CA LYS A 2 34.06 -46.48 -2.71
C LYS A 2 33.96 -45.22 -3.60
N ASN A 3 34.66 -45.19 -4.74
CA ASN A 3 34.67 -44.02 -5.62
C ASN A 3 33.35 -43.86 -6.45
N LEU A 4 32.63 -44.96 -6.68
CA LEU A 4 31.34 -44.94 -7.39
C LEU A 4 30.20 -44.38 -6.52
N LEU A 5 30.25 -44.65 -5.21
CA LEU A 5 29.26 -44.10 -4.25
C LEU A 5 29.39 -42.60 -4.06
N ILE A 6 30.58 -42.03 -4.10
CA ILE A 6 30.84 -40.59 -3.96
C ILE A 6 30.32 -39.82 -5.19
N VAL A 7 30.46 -40.40 -6.40
CA VAL A 7 29.93 -39.78 -7.63
C VAL A 7 28.39 -39.77 -7.64
N ILE A 8 27.76 -40.85 -7.17
CA ILE A 8 26.27 -40.91 -7.09
C ILE A 8 25.73 -39.96 -6.04
N LEU A 9 26.39 -39.77 -4.89
CA LEU A 9 25.98 -38.77 -3.90
C LEU A 9 26.14 -37.31 -4.40
N SER A 10 27.20 -37.03 -5.18
CA SER A 10 27.41 -35.68 -5.75
C SER A 10 26.38 -35.33 -6.83
N VAL A 11 25.94 -36.30 -7.64
CA VAL A 11 24.93 -36.11 -8.67
C VAL A 11 23.55 -35.92 -8.04
N CYS A 12 23.21 -36.61 -6.95
CA CYS A 12 21.93 -36.38 -6.22
C CYS A 12 21.86 -35.01 -5.54
N LEU A 13 23.00 -34.47 -5.06
CA LEU A 13 23.05 -33.11 -4.48
C LEU A 13 22.90 -32.01 -5.54
N ILE A 14 23.37 -32.21 -6.76
CA ILE A 14 23.22 -31.23 -7.86
C ILE A 14 21.79 -31.23 -8.42
N ILE A 15 21.12 -32.39 -8.46
CA ILE A 15 19.71 -32.47 -8.91
C ILE A 15 18.75 -31.87 -7.86
N GLY A 16 19.08 -31.93 -6.56
CA GLY A 16 18.29 -31.29 -5.50
C GLY A 16 18.27 -29.76 -5.56
N PHE A 17 19.29 -29.11 -6.10
CA PHE A 17 19.35 -27.65 -6.26
C PHE A 17 18.61 -27.12 -7.49
N TYR A 18 18.33 -27.95 -8.50
CA TYR A 18 17.56 -27.55 -9.68
C TYR A 18 16.05 -27.70 -9.51
N ALA A 19 15.58 -28.44 -8.50
CA ALA A 19 14.14 -28.66 -8.27
C ALA A 19 13.43 -27.51 -7.52
N CYS A 20 14.16 -26.59 -6.89
CA CYS A 20 13.58 -25.46 -6.15
C CYS A 20 13.29 -24.20 -6.99
N ASN A 21 13.65 -24.17 -8.27
CA ASN A 21 13.45 -22.98 -9.12
C ASN A 21 12.21 -23.04 -10.03
N SER A 22 11.39 -24.10 -9.94
CA SER A 22 10.24 -24.32 -10.85
C SER A 22 8.88 -23.84 -10.31
N CYS A 23 8.80 -23.24 -9.13
CA CYS A 23 7.56 -22.67 -8.60
C CYS A 23 7.47 -21.14 -8.71
N LYS A 24 8.08 -20.53 -9.70
CA LYS A 24 7.62 -19.23 -10.17
C LYS A 24 6.38 -19.47 -11.03
N LYS A 25 5.18 -19.61 -10.40
CA LYS A 25 3.94 -19.33 -11.14
C LYS A 25 4.17 -17.98 -11.80
N LYS A 26 4.14 -17.95 -13.15
CA LYS A 26 4.14 -16.69 -13.90
C LYS A 26 3.06 -15.82 -13.26
N LYS A 27 3.44 -14.62 -12.79
CA LYS A 27 2.48 -13.57 -12.48
C LYS A 27 1.59 -13.53 -13.73
N THR A 28 0.32 -13.89 -13.60
CA THR A 28 -0.62 -13.75 -14.71
C THR A 28 -0.57 -12.29 -15.07
N ASP A 29 -0.24 -11.98 -16.32
CA ASP A 29 -0.07 -10.61 -16.79
C ASP A 29 -1.46 -9.95 -16.89
N PHE A 30 -1.93 -9.45 -15.73
CA PHE A 30 -3.20 -8.71 -15.63
C PHE A 30 -3.03 -7.22 -15.93
N SER A 31 -1.82 -6.79 -16.26
CA SER A 31 -1.55 -5.38 -16.53
C SER A 31 -2.23 -4.94 -17.81
N PRO A 32 -2.94 -3.81 -17.80
CA PRO A 32 -3.42 -3.20 -19.04
C PRO A 32 -2.28 -3.01 -20.03
N LYS A 33 -2.57 -3.15 -21.32
CA LYS A 33 -1.58 -2.85 -22.35
C LYS A 33 -1.15 -1.38 -22.22
N VAL A 34 0.15 -1.17 -22.01
CA VAL A 34 0.72 0.17 -21.87
C VAL A 34 1.77 0.45 -22.95
N ASP A 35 1.79 1.65 -23.48
CA ASP A 35 2.88 2.10 -24.33
C ASP A 35 4.06 2.57 -23.46
N LYS A 36 5.07 1.69 -23.35
CA LYS A 36 6.28 1.97 -22.57
C LYS A 36 7.05 3.20 -23.06
N LYS A 37 6.93 3.57 -24.35
CA LYS A 37 7.59 4.77 -24.90
C LYS A 37 6.90 6.02 -24.40
N GLU A 38 5.57 6.02 -24.39
CA GLU A 38 4.77 7.15 -23.90
C GLU A 38 4.95 7.33 -22.39
N ILE A 39 4.91 6.25 -21.60
CA ILE A 39 5.21 6.32 -20.16
C ILE A 39 6.60 6.91 -19.90
N LYS A 40 7.63 6.48 -20.66
CA LYS A 40 8.98 7.03 -20.53
C LYS A 40 9.04 8.53 -20.88
N LYS A 41 8.24 8.98 -21.85
CA LYS A 41 8.12 10.39 -22.20
C LYS A 41 7.46 11.19 -21.08
N ILE A 42 6.34 10.69 -20.55
CA ILE A 42 5.64 11.29 -19.39
C ILE A 42 6.61 11.42 -18.22
N LYS A 43 7.33 10.33 -17.86
CA LYS A 43 8.27 10.30 -16.72
C LYS A 43 9.34 11.41 -16.82
N LYS A 44 9.82 11.74 -18.01
CA LYS A 44 10.82 12.81 -18.21
C LYS A 44 10.33 14.22 -17.85
N HIS A 45 9.02 14.42 -17.80
CA HIS A 45 8.40 15.70 -17.45
C HIS A 45 7.86 15.74 -16.02
N LEU A 46 8.01 14.63 -15.28
CA LEU A 46 7.72 14.59 -13.86
C LEU A 46 9.00 14.90 -13.09
N ASP A 47 8.84 15.71 -12.07
CA ASP A 47 9.90 16.09 -11.14
C ASP A 47 9.32 15.92 -9.72
N VAL A 48 9.69 14.83 -9.08
CA VAL A 48 9.16 14.47 -7.77
C VAL A 48 10.21 14.72 -6.70
N HIS A 49 9.97 15.73 -5.88
CA HIS A 49 10.78 16.04 -4.71
C HIS A 49 10.04 15.73 -3.42
N ILE A 50 10.72 15.03 -2.53
CA ILE A 50 10.21 14.72 -1.20
C ILE A 50 10.80 15.70 -0.20
N LEU A 51 9.96 16.55 0.36
CA LEU A 51 10.34 17.57 1.34
C LEU A 51 10.43 16.97 2.74
N ARG A 52 11.60 17.09 3.37
CA ARG A 52 11.89 16.44 4.65
C ARG A 52 11.59 17.38 5.83
N TYR A 53 10.31 17.45 6.22
CA TYR A 53 9.88 18.31 7.32
C TYR A 53 10.59 17.97 8.64
N GLU A 54 10.81 16.70 8.93
CA GLU A 54 11.52 16.27 10.13
C GLU A 54 12.97 16.81 10.14
N GLN A 55 13.63 16.89 8.99
CA GLN A 55 14.98 17.46 8.93
C GLN A 55 14.97 18.99 9.06
N ALA A 56 14.01 19.65 8.43
CA ALA A 56 13.85 21.09 8.55
C ALA A 56 13.56 21.47 10.01
N LEU A 57 12.63 20.76 10.66
CA LEU A 57 12.21 21.06 12.02
C LEU A 57 13.29 20.79 13.08
N PHE A 58 13.94 19.61 13.04
CA PHE A 58 14.91 19.19 14.07
C PHE A 58 16.27 19.89 13.96
N LYS A 59 16.53 20.59 12.86
CA LYS A 59 17.77 21.38 12.65
C LYS A 59 17.61 22.87 12.96
N LEU A 60 16.41 23.33 13.36
CA LEU A 60 16.17 24.72 13.67
C LEU A 60 17.06 25.20 14.83
N ASP A 61 17.55 26.42 14.69
CA ASP A 61 18.15 27.16 15.83
C ASP A 61 17.03 27.53 16.81
N GLN A 62 17.04 26.86 17.96
CA GLN A 62 16.00 27.03 18.97
C GLN A 62 16.08 28.39 19.69
N ASP A 63 17.23 29.09 19.67
CA ASP A 63 17.37 30.43 20.24
C ASP A 63 16.69 31.46 19.33
N ASN A 64 16.70 31.24 18.02
CA ASN A 64 16.09 32.08 17.00
C ASN A 64 14.84 31.48 16.33
N MET A 65 14.16 30.55 17.03
CA MET A 65 13.14 29.68 16.44
C MET A 65 12.02 30.44 15.73
N GLY A 66 11.57 31.58 16.22
CA GLY A 66 10.53 32.37 15.56
C GLY A 66 10.92 32.81 14.15
N SER A 67 12.12 33.35 13.98
CA SER A 67 12.61 33.75 12.64
C SER A 67 12.88 32.58 11.73
N GLU A 68 13.34 31.46 12.26
CA GLU A 68 13.56 30.23 11.51
C GLU A 68 12.24 29.62 10.99
N LEU A 69 11.19 29.60 11.82
CA LEU A 69 9.86 29.13 11.43
C LEU A 69 9.24 29.99 10.31
N GLU A 70 9.42 31.31 10.38
CA GLU A 70 8.95 32.19 9.29
C GLU A 70 9.64 31.92 7.95
N LYS A 71 10.93 31.54 7.96
CA LYS A 71 11.64 31.13 6.74
C LYS A 71 11.08 29.84 6.12
N LEU A 72 10.66 28.89 6.98
CA LEU A 72 10.12 27.60 6.57
C LEU A 72 8.63 27.65 6.18
N LYS A 73 7.92 28.73 6.55
CA LYS A 73 6.46 28.83 6.45
C LYS A 73 5.91 28.45 5.07
N ASN A 74 6.49 29.00 4.00
CA ASN A 74 5.96 28.79 2.65
C ASN A 74 6.18 27.35 2.14
N GLU A 75 7.31 26.76 2.48
CA GLU A 75 7.65 25.41 2.03
C GLU A 75 6.88 24.34 2.81
N TYR A 76 6.66 24.58 4.11
CA TYR A 76 6.01 23.66 5.04
C TYR A 76 4.69 24.20 5.59
N ALA A 77 3.94 24.93 4.77
CA ALA A 77 2.68 25.59 5.15
C ALA A 77 1.66 24.61 5.75
N PHE A 78 1.61 23.38 5.25
CA PHE A 78 0.71 22.34 5.77
C PHE A 78 0.94 22.06 7.27
N PHE A 79 2.18 22.10 7.74
CA PHE A 79 2.52 21.84 9.14
C PHE A 79 2.52 23.09 10.00
N LEU A 80 2.91 24.23 9.43
CA LEU A 80 3.21 25.44 10.18
C LEU A 80 2.05 26.45 10.21
N GLY A 81 1.10 26.33 9.24
CA GLY A 81 -0.02 27.27 9.14
C GLY A 81 0.43 28.73 8.88
N ASP A 82 -0.51 29.66 9.07
CA ASP A 82 -0.30 31.06 8.72
C ASP A 82 0.58 31.85 9.72
N ASN A 83 0.60 31.46 10.98
CA ASN A 83 1.31 32.16 12.05
C ASN A 83 2.22 31.20 12.86
N PRO A 84 3.33 30.71 12.27
CA PRO A 84 4.15 29.68 12.90
C PRO A 84 4.96 30.20 14.10
N ALA A 85 5.24 31.51 14.16
CA ALA A 85 6.08 32.13 15.18
C ALA A 85 5.34 32.61 16.41
N THR A 86 4.11 32.15 16.67
CA THR A 86 3.41 32.48 17.92
C THR A 86 4.14 31.84 19.12
N PRO A 87 4.15 32.50 20.31
CA PRO A 87 4.78 31.92 21.49
C PRO A 87 4.30 30.51 21.82
N GLN A 88 3.02 30.24 21.61
CA GLN A 88 2.42 28.93 21.84
C GLN A 88 2.98 27.87 20.88
N ASN A 89 3.03 28.18 19.58
CA ASN A 89 3.57 27.24 18.56
C ASN A 89 5.06 26.97 18.80
N ILE A 90 5.84 28.01 19.09
CA ILE A 90 7.25 27.88 19.44
C ILE A 90 7.43 26.97 20.66
N SER A 91 6.63 27.17 21.72
CA SER A 91 6.71 26.32 22.92
C SER A 91 6.36 24.87 22.62
N GLN A 92 5.31 24.62 21.84
CA GLN A 92 4.89 23.27 21.44
C GLN A 92 5.95 22.58 20.59
N LEU A 93 6.51 23.26 19.59
CA LEU A 93 7.53 22.72 18.72
C LEU A 93 8.85 22.47 19.45
N LYS A 94 9.26 23.36 20.35
CA LYS A 94 10.41 23.12 21.25
C LYS A 94 10.19 21.87 22.11
N GLY A 95 9.00 21.72 22.70
CA GLY A 95 8.64 20.51 23.46
C GLY A 95 8.69 19.25 22.61
N TYR A 96 8.21 19.32 21.37
CA TYR A 96 8.24 18.22 20.43
C TYR A 96 9.69 17.84 20.02
N ILE A 97 10.49 18.82 19.63
CA ILE A 97 11.90 18.60 19.21
C ILE A 97 12.72 18.03 20.37
N ASN A 98 12.54 18.54 21.60
CA ASN A 98 13.32 18.14 22.76
C ASN A 98 12.81 16.87 23.45
N ASN A 99 11.74 16.26 22.94
CA ASN A 99 11.27 14.98 23.46
C ASN A 99 12.28 13.87 23.14
N ASN A 100 12.72 13.13 24.17
CA ASN A 100 13.72 12.07 24.02
C ASN A 100 13.35 10.98 23.02
N VAL A 101 12.05 10.65 22.94
CA VAL A 101 11.57 9.64 21.97
C VAL A 101 11.67 10.18 20.55
N HIS A 102 11.24 11.43 20.32
CA HIS A 102 11.32 12.05 18.99
C HIS A 102 12.77 12.25 18.54
N GLN A 103 13.67 12.63 19.44
CA GLN A 103 15.12 12.72 19.18
C GLN A 103 15.70 11.36 18.77
N HIS A 104 15.30 10.30 19.47
CA HIS A 104 15.73 8.95 19.10
C HIS A 104 15.17 8.52 17.73
N LEU A 105 13.88 8.75 17.49
CA LEU A 105 13.24 8.46 16.18
C LEU A 105 13.92 9.24 15.05
N PHE A 106 14.23 10.52 15.27
CA PHE A 106 14.94 11.35 14.29
C PHE A 106 16.30 10.77 13.91
N LYS A 107 17.08 10.27 14.89
CA LYS A 107 18.37 9.60 14.61
C LYS A 107 18.19 8.34 13.78
N GLU A 108 17.23 7.48 14.16
CA GLU A 108 17.00 6.23 13.45
C GLU A 108 16.44 6.47 12.04
N VAL A 109 15.52 7.41 11.85
CA VAL A 109 15.01 7.83 10.55
C VAL A 109 16.15 8.34 9.67
N ASN A 110 17.01 9.24 10.14
CA ASN A 110 18.13 9.74 9.35
C ASN A 110 19.16 8.66 9.01
N LYS A 111 19.38 7.69 9.90
CA LYS A 111 20.26 6.56 9.63
C LYS A 111 19.72 5.66 8.51
N GLN A 112 18.42 5.36 8.53
CA GLN A 112 17.79 4.47 7.54
C GLN A 112 17.48 5.17 6.22
N TYR A 113 17.11 6.45 6.29
CA TYR A 113 16.71 7.30 5.17
C TYR A 113 17.69 8.47 5.00
N SER A 114 18.98 8.13 4.79
CA SER A 114 20.02 9.14 4.55
C SER A 114 19.81 9.92 3.26
N GLY A 115 19.14 9.33 2.27
CA GLY A 115 18.67 9.93 1.03
C GLY A 115 17.36 9.32 0.60
N LEU A 116 16.54 10.06 -0.17
CA LEU A 116 15.22 9.63 -0.65
C LEU A 116 15.15 9.47 -2.17
N SER A 117 16.25 9.66 -2.92
CA SER A 117 16.27 9.65 -4.38
C SER A 117 15.67 8.38 -5.00
N LYS A 118 15.88 7.22 -4.35
CA LYS A 118 15.24 5.97 -4.82
C LYS A 118 13.73 6.00 -4.64
N MET A 119 13.22 6.56 -3.55
CA MET A 119 11.79 6.71 -3.29
C MET A 119 11.17 7.73 -4.26
N GLU A 120 11.86 8.84 -4.53
CA GLU A 120 11.46 9.83 -5.53
C GLU A 120 11.33 9.19 -6.92
N GLU A 121 12.32 8.38 -7.31
CA GLU A 121 12.29 7.63 -8.58
C GLU A 121 11.14 6.60 -8.65
N GLU A 122 10.82 5.94 -7.53
CA GLU A 122 9.67 5.03 -7.42
C GLU A 122 8.34 5.81 -7.60
N PHE A 123 8.20 6.98 -6.97
CA PHE A 123 7.04 7.86 -7.18
C PHE A 123 6.92 8.38 -8.61
N GLU A 124 8.02 8.85 -9.22
CA GLU A 124 8.02 9.28 -10.64
C GLU A 124 7.55 8.15 -11.56
N SER A 125 8.02 6.94 -11.32
CA SER A 125 7.62 5.76 -12.09
C SER A 125 6.13 5.48 -11.92
N ALA A 126 5.63 5.46 -10.68
CA ALA A 126 4.21 5.26 -10.37
C ALA A 126 3.34 6.36 -10.98
N PHE A 127 3.70 7.61 -10.77
CA PHE A 127 2.96 8.77 -11.29
C PHE A 127 2.95 8.82 -12.83
N SER A 128 4.02 8.39 -13.49
CA SER A 128 4.03 8.30 -14.95
C SER A 128 3.02 7.30 -15.50
N ILE A 129 2.83 6.18 -14.82
CA ILE A 129 1.82 5.18 -15.18
C ILE A 129 0.40 5.70 -14.88
N ILE A 130 0.22 6.33 -13.71
CA ILE A 130 -1.07 6.95 -13.37
C ILE A 130 -1.43 8.03 -14.40
N LYS A 131 -0.50 8.92 -14.75
CA LYS A 131 -0.72 9.98 -15.75
C LYS A 131 -1.04 9.45 -17.13
N TYR A 132 -0.47 8.30 -17.51
CA TYR A 132 -0.78 7.61 -18.75
C TYR A 132 -2.24 7.15 -18.80
N HIS A 133 -2.76 6.59 -17.69
CA HIS A 133 -4.14 6.09 -17.62
C HIS A 133 -5.16 7.18 -17.26
N PHE A 134 -4.73 8.23 -16.60
CA PHE A 134 -5.53 9.36 -16.15
C PHE A 134 -4.83 10.67 -16.53
N PRO A 135 -4.98 11.13 -17.79
CA PRO A 135 -4.23 12.28 -18.31
C PRO A 135 -4.40 13.56 -17.49
N GLU A 136 -5.54 13.75 -16.84
CA GLU A 136 -5.84 14.91 -15.97
C GLU A 136 -5.29 14.78 -14.55
N ALA A 137 -4.60 13.66 -14.23
CA ALA A 137 -4.09 13.43 -12.88
C ALA A 137 -3.19 14.59 -12.41
N GLN A 138 -3.45 15.04 -11.19
CA GLN A 138 -2.59 15.94 -10.42
C GLN A 138 -1.95 15.14 -9.29
N PHE A 139 -0.71 15.48 -8.92
CA PHE A 139 0.00 14.76 -7.89
C PHE A 139 0.27 15.67 -6.69
N PRO A 140 0.17 15.14 -5.47
CA PRO A 140 0.38 15.91 -4.25
C PRO A 140 1.85 16.29 -4.08
N LYS A 141 2.10 17.35 -3.32
CA LYS A 141 3.41 17.58 -2.71
C LYS A 141 3.66 16.50 -1.66
N ILE A 142 4.84 15.90 -1.71
CA ILE A 142 5.19 14.80 -0.82
C ILE A 142 6.10 15.33 0.28
N TYR A 143 5.72 15.05 1.52
CA TYR A 143 6.48 15.36 2.71
C TYR A 143 6.81 14.11 3.49
N THR A 144 7.94 14.12 4.18
CA THR A 144 8.20 13.17 5.25
C THR A 144 8.11 13.86 6.60
N ALA A 145 7.76 13.10 7.62
CA ALA A 145 7.68 13.61 8.99
C ALA A 145 7.98 12.48 10.00
N ILE A 146 8.18 12.86 11.26
CA ILE A 146 8.13 11.96 12.41
C ILE A 146 6.83 12.29 13.14
N LEU A 147 5.96 11.30 13.35
CA LEU A 147 4.66 11.49 14.00
C LEU A 147 4.58 10.83 15.39
N GLY A 148 5.73 10.42 15.95
CA GLY A 148 5.79 9.82 17.29
C GLY A 148 5.18 8.43 17.37
N LEU A 149 5.37 7.61 16.32
CA LEU A 149 4.84 6.25 16.20
C LEU A 149 3.30 6.20 16.12
N TYR A 150 2.69 7.18 15.48
CA TYR A 150 1.24 7.20 15.28
C TYR A 150 0.83 6.20 14.18
N TYR A 151 0.65 4.95 14.59
CA TYR A 151 0.46 3.80 13.69
C TYR A 151 -0.89 3.77 12.96
N GLU A 152 -1.89 4.51 13.44
CA GLU A 152 -3.23 4.53 12.84
C GLU A 152 -3.24 5.24 11.49
N ARG A 153 -2.37 6.25 11.32
CA ARG A 153 -2.25 7.02 10.07
C ARG A 153 -0.78 7.22 9.67
N PRO A 154 -0.08 6.16 9.25
CA PRO A 154 1.32 6.27 8.82
C PRO A 154 1.48 7.04 7.51
N ILE A 155 0.42 7.11 6.71
CA ILE A 155 0.27 7.95 5.53
C ILE A 155 -0.91 8.89 5.77
N ILE A 156 -0.68 10.19 5.59
CA ILE A 156 -1.73 11.21 5.61
C ILE A 156 -1.82 11.78 4.20
N TYR A 157 -3.00 11.66 3.61
CA TYR A 157 -3.29 12.26 2.31
C TYR A 157 -4.49 13.19 2.47
N GLU A 158 -4.27 14.47 2.27
CA GLU A 158 -5.29 15.51 2.41
C GLU A 158 -5.08 16.55 1.29
N ASP A 159 -6.11 16.78 0.50
CA ASP A 159 -6.13 17.69 -0.65
C ASP A 159 -4.98 17.44 -1.63
N THR A 160 -3.95 18.28 -1.59
CA THR A 160 -2.77 18.25 -2.47
C THR A 160 -1.49 17.88 -1.73
N VAL A 161 -1.60 17.31 -0.53
CA VAL A 161 -0.47 16.99 0.35
C VAL A 161 -0.49 15.52 0.73
N LEU A 162 0.66 14.87 0.59
CA LEU A 162 0.93 13.50 1.03
C LEU A 162 2.05 13.53 2.08
N VAL A 163 1.76 13.10 3.29
CA VAL A 163 2.76 13.01 4.38
C VAL A 163 3.05 11.56 4.70
N ILE A 164 4.33 11.23 4.74
CA ILE A 164 4.86 9.89 5.07
C ILE A 164 5.49 9.95 6.45
N ALA A 165 4.94 9.24 7.42
CA ALA A 165 5.52 9.08 8.75
C ALA A 165 6.68 8.08 8.69
N LEU A 166 7.92 8.54 8.44
CA LEU A 166 9.07 7.65 8.28
C LEU A 166 9.38 6.83 9.53
N ASP A 167 9.03 7.33 10.71
CA ASP A 167 9.16 6.62 11.98
C ASP A 167 8.25 5.38 12.07
N MET A 168 7.25 5.26 11.18
CA MET A 168 6.41 4.07 11.04
C MET A 168 6.96 3.03 10.06
N TYR A 169 8.12 3.28 9.44
CA TYR A 169 8.70 2.39 8.42
C TYR A 169 10.16 2.01 8.70
N LEU A 170 10.53 1.92 9.98
CA LEU A 170 11.90 1.58 10.44
C LEU A 170 12.21 0.07 10.40
N GLY A 171 11.28 -0.75 9.92
CA GLY A 171 11.39 -2.21 9.83
C GLY A 171 10.61 -2.91 10.93
N ALA A 172 9.96 -4.03 10.59
CA ALA A 172 9.06 -4.77 11.48
C ALA A 172 9.71 -5.19 12.83
N ASN A 173 11.04 -5.31 12.86
CA ASN A 173 11.79 -5.71 14.05
C ASN A 173 12.28 -4.53 14.89
N TYR A 174 11.97 -3.29 14.51
CA TYR A 174 12.40 -2.11 15.25
C TYR A 174 11.88 -2.15 16.69
N SER A 175 12.80 -2.03 17.65
CA SER A 175 12.53 -2.32 19.06
C SER A 175 11.45 -1.43 19.70
N TYR A 176 11.33 -0.19 19.22
CA TYR A 176 10.33 0.75 19.75
C TYR A 176 8.89 0.37 19.37
N TYR A 177 8.66 -0.37 18.29
CA TYR A 177 7.31 -0.86 17.97
C TYR A 177 6.76 -1.82 19.03
N LYS A 178 7.64 -2.49 19.78
CA LYS A 178 7.24 -3.28 20.96
C LYS A 178 6.62 -2.42 22.08
N ARG A 179 6.97 -1.12 22.13
CA ARG A 179 6.43 -0.18 23.11
C ARG A 179 5.01 0.27 22.76
N LEU A 180 4.57 0.08 21.52
CA LEU A 180 3.17 0.29 21.12
C LEU A 180 2.23 -0.71 21.84
N GLY A 181 2.80 -1.71 22.51
CA GLY A 181 2.11 -2.64 23.37
C GLY A 181 1.21 -3.63 22.61
N PRO A 182 0.35 -4.36 23.34
CA PRO A 182 -0.55 -5.34 22.75
C PRO A 182 -1.65 -4.72 21.89
N ALA A 183 -1.81 -3.37 21.92
CA ALA A 183 -2.80 -2.66 21.14
C ALA A 183 -2.51 -2.73 19.63
N VAL A 184 -1.23 -2.91 19.22
CA VAL A 184 -0.86 -3.02 17.81
C VAL A 184 -0.57 -4.47 17.45
N PRO A 185 -1.47 -5.12 16.73
CA PRO A 185 -1.31 -6.52 16.35
C PRO A 185 -0.07 -6.77 15.48
N LYS A 186 0.56 -7.93 15.63
CA LYS A 186 1.77 -8.31 14.88
C LYS A 186 1.59 -8.24 13.36
N TYR A 187 0.39 -8.51 12.85
CA TYR A 187 0.11 -8.45 11.41
C TYR A 187 0.16 -7.02 10.87
N ILE A 188 -0.09 -5.99 11.72
CA ILE A 188 0.08 -4.58 11.40
C ILE A 188 1.56 -4.20 11.45
N VAL A 189 2.26 -4.55 12.56
CA VAL A 189 3.68 -4.22 12.74
C VAL A 189 4.55 -4.74 11.60
N ARG A 190 4.19 -5.87 11.00
CA ARG A 190 4.91 -6.46 9.87
C ARG A 190 5.03 -5.50 8.67
N ARG A 191 4.06 -4.60 8.50
CA ARG A 191 4.02 -3.63 7.38
C ARG A 191 4.84 -2.36 7.65
N PHE A 192 5.37 -2.19 8.85
CA PHE A 192 6.18 -1.03 9.21
C PHE A 192 7.60 -1.14 8.63
N ALA A 193 7.68 -1.34 7.33
CA ALA A 193 8.93 -1.53 6.61
C ALA A 193 8.91 -0.76 5.27
N LYS A 194 10.07 -0.30 4.85
CA LYS A 194 10.23 0.65 3.73
C LYS A 194 9.57 0.20 2.41
N GLU A 195 9.52 -1.10 2.17
CA GLU A 195 8.93 -1.68 0.95
C GLU A 195 7.41 -1.46 0.83
N TYR A 196 6.74 -1.07 1.91
CA TYR A 196 5.30 -0.77 1.89
C TYR A 196 5.01 0.71 1.62
N ILE A 197 5.97 1.63 1.77
CA ILE A 197 5.74 3.08 1.74
C ILE A 197 5.00 3.51 0.48
N VAL A 198 5.58 3.28 -0.70
CA VAL A 198 4.99 3.77 -1.95
C VAL A 198 3.66 3.06 -2.25
N THR A 199 3.54 1.76 -1.91
CA THR A 199 2.29 1.02 -2.05
C THR A 199 1.18 1.58 -1.17
N ASP A 200 1.48 1.89 0.09
CA ASP A 200 0.52 2.50 1.01
C ASP A 200 0.11 3.90 0.54
N CYS A 201 1.05 4.68 -0.01
CA CYS A 201 0.75 5.97 -0.64
C CYS A 201 -0.19 5.81 -1.84
N MET A 202 0.09 4.86 -2.75
CA MET A 202 -0.78 4.62 -3.91
C MET A 202 -2.19 4.18 -3.51
N LYS A 203 -2.34 3.37 -2.46
CA LYS A 203 -3.66 3.00 -1.93
C LYS A 203 -4.44 4.18 -1.37
N ASN A 204 -3.76 5.12 -0.71
CA ASN A 204 -4.40 6.34 -0.24
C ASN A 204 -4.81 7.26 -1.40
N LEU A 205 -3.93 7.45 -2.39
CA LEU A 205 -4.23 8.21 -3.60
C LEU A 205 -5.37 7.62 -4.45
N ALA A 206 -5.57 6.30 -4.39
CA ALA A 206 -6.60 5.60 -5.17
C ALA A 206 -8.00 6.19 -4.98
N PHE A 207 -8.31 6.76 -3.80
CA PHE A 207 -9.63 7.31 -3.52
C PHE A 207 -9.98 8.53 -4.39
N ASP A 208 -9.01 9.25 -4.94
CA ASP A 208 -9.25 10.35 -5.89
C ASP A 208 -9.65 9.82 -7.28
N TYR A 209 -9.29 8.58 -7.57
CA TYR A 209 -9.50 7.93 -8.87
C TYR A 209 -10.64 6.91 -8.85
N ILE A 210 -11.26 6.69 -7.69
CA ILE A 210 -12.38 5.77 -7.53
C ILE A 210 -13.65 6.57 -7.28
N LYS A 211 -14.65 6.40 -8.16
CA LYS A 211 -15.96 6.96 -7.91
C LYS A 211 -16.71 6.08 -6.91
N LEU A 212 -17.01 6.65 -5.74
CA LEU A 212 -17.69 5.95 -4.66
C LEU A 212 -19.21 6.04 -4.80
N LYS A 213 -19.90 4.95 -4.50
CA LYS A 213 -21.35 4.96 -4.30
C LYS A 213 -21.67 5.63 -2.97
N LYS A 214 -22.59 6.61 -2.98
CA LYS A 214 -22.82 7.50 -1.83
C LYS A 214 -23.54 6.83 -0.65
N MET A 215 -24.43 5.86 -0.91
CA MET A 215 -25.28 5.26 0.12
C MET A 215 -25.71 3.82 -0.24
N ASN A 216 -26.13 3.08 0.79
CA ASN A 216 -26.68 1.71 0.63
C ASN A 216 -25.72 0.71 -0.01
N ASN A 217 -24.47 0.74 0.39
CA ASN A 217 -23.46 -0.17 -0.11
C ASN A 217 -23.79 -1.61 0.31
N THR A 218 -23.69 -2.51 -0.66
CA THR A 218 -23.71 -3.95 -0.41
C THR A 218 -22.30 -4.45 -0.09
N LEU A 219 -22.16 -5.69 0.36
CA LEU A 219 -20.86 -6.32 0.52
C LEU A 219 -20.05 -6.27 -0.78
N LEU A 220 -20.68 -6.52 -1.93
CA LEU A 220 -20.00 -6.45 -3.23
C LEU A 220 -19.48 -5.04 -3.55
N ASP A 221 -20.24 -4.00 -3.21
CA ASP A 221 -19.79 -2.60 -3.37
C ASP A 221 -18.52 -2.34 -2.52
N GLU A 222 -18.49 -2.79 -1.26
CA GLU A 222 -17.34 -2.64 -0.36
C GLU A 222 -16.12 -3.47 -0.84
N MET A 223 -16.36 -4.72 -1.27
CA MET A 223 -15.32 -5.57 -1.85
C MET A 223 -14.66 -4.92 -3.06
N LEU A 224 -15.46 -4.37 -3.98
CA LEU A 224 -14.97 -3.74 -5.19
C LEU A 224 -14.29 -2.38 -4.91
N THR A 225 -14.77 -1.62 -3.95
CA THR A 225 -14.12 -0.38 -3.52
C THR A 225 -12.68 -0.65 -3.07
N MET A 226 -12.51 -1.60 -2.15
CA MET A 226 -11.17 -1.97 -1.68
C MET A 226 -10.35 -2.70 -2.75
N GLY A 227 -11.01 -3.53 -3.57
CA GLY A 227 -10.38 -4.20 -4.71
C GLY A 227 -9.82 -3.22 -5.74
N LYS A 228 -10.53 -2.13 -6.02
CA LYS A 228 -10.05 -1.03 -6.88
C LYS A 228 -8.86 -0.29 -6.28
N CYS A 229 -8.85 -0.06 -4.95
CA CYS A 229 -7.68 0.54 -4.29
C CYS A 229 -6.43 -0.33 -4.47
N TRP A 230 -6.56 -1.65 -4.32
CA TRP A 230 -5.45 -2.58 -4.54
C TRP A 230 -5.06 -2.67 -6.02
N MET A 231 -6.05 -2.64 -6.92
CA MET A 231 -5.82 -2.62 -8.36
C MET A 231 -5.10 -1.35 -8.81
N PHE A 232 -5.45 -0.19 -8.26
CA PHE A 232 -4.76 1.07 -8.52
C PHE A 232 -3.28 1.02 -8.08
N ALA A 233 -3.01 0.47 -6.90
CA ALA A 233 -1.64 0.29 -6.43
C ALA A 233 -0.86 -0.70 -7.31
N GLU A 234 -1.48 -1.82 -7.74
CA GLU A 234 -0.88 -2.78 -8.68
C GLU A 234 -0.59 -2.14 -10.05
N LEU A 235 -1.52 -1.32 -10.55
CA LEU A 235 -1.36 -0.58 -11.79
C LEU A 235 -0.16 0.37 -11.73
N ALA A 236 -0.09 1.16 -10.65
CA ALA A 236 0.96 2.15 -10.45
C ALA A 236 2.35 1.50 -10.22
N LEU A 237 2.37 0.30 -9.67
CA LEU A 237 3.57 -0.42 -9.21
C LEU A 237 3.60 -1.85 -9.78
N PRO A 238 3.73 -2.05 -11.10
CA PRO A 238 3.55 -3.36 -11.74
C PRO A 238 4.58 -4.41 -11.31
N ASP A 239 5.76 -3.99 -10.84
CA ASP A 239 6.83 -4.88 -10.39
C ASP A 239 6.73 -5.27 -8.91
N VAL A 240 5.82 -4.63 -8.15
CA VAL A 240 5.63 -4.93 -6.73
C VAL A 240 4.87 -6.25 -6.57
N PRO A 241 5.34 -7.19 -5.73
CA PRO A 241 4.69 -8.48 -5.56
C PRO A 241 3.34 -8.39 -4.85
N ASP A 242 2.46 -9.35 -5.15
CA ASP A 242 1.12 -9.45 -4.57
C ASP A 242 1.12 -9.48 -3.03
N THR A 243 2.20 -9.97 -2.41
CA THR A 243 2.37 -9.96 -0.94
C THR A 243 2.49 -8.55 -0.36
N ILE A 244 3.02 -7.60 -1.12
CA ILE A 244 3.12 -6.19 -0.72
C ILE A 244 1.79 -5.48 -1.02
N ILE A 245 1.22 -5.67 -2.22
CA ILE A 245 -0.09 -5.08 -2.57
C ILE A 245 -1.18 -5.53 -1.58
N SER A 246 -1.32 -6.84 -1.33
CA SER A 246 -2.33 -7.38 -0.41
C SER A 246 -1.96 -7.21 1.07
N THR A 247 -0.71 -6.93 1.35
CA THR A 247 -0.12 -7.01 2.70
C THR A 247 -0.17 -8.41 3.31
N TYR A 248 -0.42 -9.44 2.54
CA TYR A 248 -0.46 -10.82 3.03
C TYR A 248 0.94 -11.42 3.12
N PRO A 249 1.29 -12.12 4.21
CA PRO A 249 2.44 -13.02 4.18
C PRO A 249 2.21 -14.12 3.14
N ALA A 250 3.30 -14.73 2.66
CA ALA A 250 3.25 -15.71 1.58
C ALA A 250 2.25 -16.86 1.84
N GLU A 251 2.20 -17.35 3.07
CA GLU A 251 1.29 -18.43 3.48
C GLU A 251 -0.20 -18.01 3.44
N LYS A 252 -0.49 -16.74 3.78
CA LYS A 252 -1.85 -16.20 3.72
C LYS A 252 -2.29 -15.94 2.28
N LEU A 253 -1.37 -15.44 1.44
CA LEU A 253 -1.63 -15.27 0.00
C LEU A 253 -1.88 -16.63 -0.66
N GLN A 254 -1.06 -17.63 -0.34
CA GLN A 254 -1.24 -18.99 -0.85
C GLN A 254 -2.59 -19.57 -0.41
N TRP A 255 -2.99 -19.37 0.86
CA TRP A 255 -4.29 -19.79 1.34
C TRP A 255 -5.43 -19.13 0.54
N ALA A 256 -5.36 -17.81 0.34
CA ALA A 256 -6.37 -17.09 -0.43
C ALA A 256 -6.51 -17.64 -1.85
N GLN A 257 -5.39 -17.88 -2.54
CA GLN A 257 -5.36 -18.45 -3.90
C GLN A 257 -5.92 -19.88 -3.97
N GLN A 258 -5.63 -20.70 -2.95
CA GLN A 258 -6.11 -22.10 -2.90
C GLN A 258 -7.59 -22.20 -2.54
N ASN A 259 -8.11 -21.24 -1.79
CA ASN A 259 -9.49 -21.26 -1.28
C ASN A 259 -10.42 -20.28 -2.01
N GLU A 260 -9.97 -19.64 -3.09
CA GLU A 260 -10.73 -18.64 -3.85
C GLU A 260 -12.12 -19.14 -4.25
N PHE A 261 -12.19 -20.33 -4.85
CA PHE A 261 -13.45 -20.96 -5.22
C PHE A 261 -14.36 -21.21 -4.01
N ASN A 262 -13.81 -21.76 -2.92
CA ASN A 262 -14.59 -22.09 -1.74
C ASN A 262 -15.16 -20.84 -1.05
N VAL A 263 -14.35 -19.80 -0.93
CA VAL A 263 -14.78 -18.50 -0.35
C VAL A 263 -15.84 -17.86 -1.22
N TRP A 264 -15.65 -17.83 -2.54
CA TRP A 264 -16.61 -17.28 -3.49
C TRP A 264 -17.96 -18.01 -3.44
N THR A 265 -17.93 -19.36 -3.49
CA THR A 265 -19.13 -20.21 -3.38
C THR A 265 -19.86 -19.95 -2.07
N TYR A 266 -19.15 -19.86 -0.95
CA TYR A 266 -19.74 -19.55 0.34
C TYR A 266 -20.50 -18.23 0.36
N LEU A 267 -19.91 -17.17 -0.23
CA LEU A 267 -20.55 -15.85 -0.29
C LEU A 267 -21.84 -15.88 -1.14
N ILE A 268 -21.83 -16.65 -2.24
CA ILE A 268 -23.01 -16.82 -3.10
C ILE A 268 -24.10 -17.63 -2.38
N ASP A 269 -23.77 -18.78 -1.82
CA ASP A 269 -24.73 -19.69 -1.16
C ASP A 269 -25.42 -19.02 0.02
N LYS A 270 -24.73 -18.10 0.70
CA LYS A 270 -25.28 -17.30 1.79
C LYS A 270 -25.99 -16.02 1.36
N ASN A 271 -26.03 -15.72 0.06
CA ASN A 271 -26.54 -14.45 -0.47
C ASN A 271 -25.85 -13.21 0.11
N TYR A 272 -24.58 -13.32 0.52
CA TYR A 272 -23.87 -12.25 1.20
C TYR A 272 -23.47 -11.10 0.27
N LEU A 273 -23.27 -11.34 -1.01
CA LEU A 273 -22.83 -10.31 -1.96
C LEU A 273 -23.74 -9.09 -1.98
N TYR A 274 -25.04 -9.28 -1.80
CA TYR A 274 -26.04 -8.22 -1.84
C TYR A 274 -26.49 -7.75 -0.45
N SER A 275 -25.89 -8.32 0.61
CA SER A 275 -26.17 -7.91 1.97
C SER A 275 -25.67 -6.49 2.21
N LYS A 276 -26.46 -5.69 2.93
CA LYS A 276 -26.14 -4.33 3.41
C LYS A 276 -25.73 -4.35 4.89
N ASP A 277 -25.42 -5.52 5.42
CA ASP A 277 -24.97 -5.65 6.81
C ASP A 277 -23.53 -5.14 6.95
N ASN A 278 -23.39 -4.00 7.63
CA ASN A 278 -22.09 -3.38 7.88
C ASN A 278 -21.16 -4.26 8.73
N LEU A 279 -21.72 -5.11 9.62
CA LEU A 279 -20.90 -6.03 10.43
C LEU A 279 -20.32 -7.15 9.55
N LEU A 280 -21.08 -7.61 8.57
CA LEU A 280 -20.60 -8.58 7.58
C LEU A 280 -19.47 -7.97 6.75
N ALA A 281 -19.66 -6.77 6.20
CA ALA A 281 -18.64 -6.05 5.45
C ALA A 281 -17.38 -5.82 6.31
N ARG A 282 -17.56 -5.40 7.57
CA ARG A 282 -16.44 -5.21 8.51
C ARG A 282 -15.61 -6.46 8.73
N LYS A 283 -16.25 -7.63 8.82
CA LYS A 283 -15.54 -8.91 9.04
C LYS A 283 -14.85 -9.45 7.80
N LEU A 284 -15.34 -9.11 6.60
CA LEU A 284 -14.84 -9.67 5.35
C LEU A 284 -13.89 -8.74 4.60
N VAL A 285 -14.09 -7.43 4.70
CA VAL A 285 -13.40 -6.43 3.84
C VAL A 285 -12.36 -5.62 4.59
N TYR A 286 -12.58 -5.34 5.89
CA TYR A 286 -11.67 -4.48 6.65
C TYR A 286 -10.58 -5.25 7.39
N GLU A 287 -9.60 -4.52 7.90
CA GLU A 287 -8.41 -5.10 8.53
C GLU A 287 -8.73 -5.99 9.72
N ALA A 288 -8.19 -7.20 9.69
CA ALA A 288 -8.26 -8.19 10.75
C ALA A 288 -7.08 -9.17 10.62
N PRO A 289 -6.69 -9.86 11.70
CA PRO A 289 -5.63 -10.86 11.63
C PRO A 289 -5.99 -12.07 10.76
N PHE A 290 -7.28 -12.36 10.65
CA PHE A 290 -7.86 -13.42 9.82
C PHE A 290 -9.37 -13.16 9.64
N THR A 291 -9.96 -13.81 8.66
CA THR A 291 -11.40 -13.74 8.43
C THR A 291 -12.11 -14.80 9.27
N SER A 292 -12.91 -14.38 10.28
CA SER A 292 -13.51 -15.27 11.28
C SER A 292 -14.38 -16.38 10.69
N TYR A 293 -14.97 -16.18 9.52
CA TYR A 293 -15.78 -17.20 8.82
C TYR A 293 -14.96 -18.38 8.28
N PHE A 294 -13.65 -18.19 8.09
CA PHE A 294 -12.77 -19.20 7.47
C PHE A 294 -11.61 -19.62 8.39
N GLY A 295 -11.62 -19.18 9.64
CA GLY A 295 -10.65 -19.58 10.67
C GLY A 295 -9.28 -18.92 10.51
N ASN A 296 -8.39 -19.23 11.48
CA ASN A 296 -7.09 -18.56 11.64
C ASN A 296 -6.11 -18.75 10.47
N ALA A 297 -6.30 -19.78 9.65
CA ALA A 297 -5.47 -19.99 8.46
C ALA A 297 -5.77 -18.96 7.36
N SER A 298 -7.00 -18.43 7.30
CA SER A 298 -7.39 -17.42 6.32
C SER A 298 -6.66 -16.08 6.55
N PRO A 299 -6.46 -15.24 5.52
CA PRO A 299 -6.09 -13.86 5.74
C PRO A 299 -7.26 -13.04 6.29
N GLY A 300 -7.00 -11.88 6.86
CA GLY A 300 -8.01 -10.82 6.97
C GLY A 300 -8.33 -10.22 5.61
N GLN A 301 -9.35 -9.39 5.52
CA GLN A 301 -9.70 -8.67 4.28
C GLN A 301 -9.92 -9.58 3.04
N ILE A 302 -10.39 -10.83 3.23
CA ILE A 302 -10.57 -11.76 2.10
C ILE A 302 -11.56 -11.22 1.07
N GLY A 303 -12.53 -10.41 1.48
CA GLY A 303 -13.45 -9.74 0.57
C GLY A 303 -12.75 -8.68 -0.30
N ALA A 304 -11.82 -7.90 0.26
CA ALA A 304 -11.01 -6.96 -0.50
C ALA A 304 -10.15 -7.68 -1.53
N TRP A 305 -9.54 -8.81 -1.14
CA TRP A 305 -8.77 -9.66 -2.05
C TRP A 305 -9.63 -10.20 -3.20
N LEU A 306 -10.84 -10.71 -2.92
CA LEU A 306 -11.79 -11.13 -3.97
C LEU A 306 -12.18 -9.96 -4.88
N GLY A 307 -12.46 -8.78 -4.32
CA GLY A 307 -12.72 -7.57 -5.09
C GLY A 307 -11.58 -7.24 -6.06
N TRP A 308 -10.35 -7.40 -5.61
CA TRP A 308 -9.15 -7.24 -6.44
C TRP A 308 -9.07 -8.29 -7.56
N GLN A 309 -9.39 -9.58 -7.28
CA GLN A 309 -9.45 -10.60 -8.32
C GLN A 309 -10.57 -10.33 -9.35
N ILE A 310 -11.72 -9.77 -8.92
CA ILE A 310 -12.78 -9.33 -9.83
C ILE A 310 -12.28 -8.20 -10.73
N CYS A 311 -11.55 -7.20 -10.19
CA CYS A 311 -10.94 -6.13 -10.97
C CYS A 311 -9.92 -6.67 -12.00
N ARG A 312 -9.05 -7.61 -11.61
CA ARG A 312 -8.12 -8.30 -12.51
C ARG A 312 -8.85 -9.04 -13.64
N ALA A 313 -9.91 -9.75 -13.29
CA ALA A 313 -10.75 -10.45 -14.27
C ALA A 313 -11.43 -9.46 -15.23
N TRP A 314 -11.89 -8.30 -14.73
CA TRP A 314 -12.47 -7.26 -15.56
C TRP A 314 -11.47 -6.74 -16.61
N ILE A 315 -10.25 -6.43 -16.22
CA ILE A 315 -9.19 -5.99 -17.13
C ILE A 315 -8.89 -7.06 -18.19
N THR A 316 -8.79 -8.31 -17.76
CA THR A 316 -8.52 -9.44 -18.67
C THR A 316 -9.62 -9.64 -19.72
N ASN A 317 -10.89 -9.48 -19.32
CA ASN A 317 -12.04 -9.71 -20.19
C ASN A 317 -12.48 -8.46 -20.98
N ASN A 318 -11.88 -7.29 -20.70
CA ASN A 318 -12.16 -6.02 -21.37
C ASN A 318 -10.86 -5.31 -21.81
N PRO A 319 -10.01 -5.95 -22.63
CA PRO A 319 -8.65 -5.46 -22.93
C PRO A 319 -8.61 -4.15 -23.71
N ASP A 320 -9.73 -3.75 -24.33
CA ASP A 320 -9.86 -2.54 -25.14
C ASP A 320 -10.53 -1.38 -24.37
N LYS A 321 -11.03 -1.64 -23.13
CA LYS A 321 -11.60 -0.61 -22.28
C LYS A 321 -10.50 0.08 -21.45
N PRO A 322 -10.55 1.41 -21.32
CA PRO A 322 -9.62 2.12 -20.43
C PRO A 322 -9.89 1.75 -18.96
N ILE A 323 -8.83 1.69 -18.16
CA ILE A 323 -8.94 1.34 -16.73
C ILE A 323 -9.81 2.35 -15.96
N SER A 324 -9.90 3.59 -16.45
CA SER A 324 -10.76 4.62 -15.86
C SER A 324 -12.26 4.23 -15.88
N GLU A 325 -12.71 3.44 -16.85
CA GLU A 325 -14.09 2.93 -16.81
C GLU A 325 -14.32 2.04 -15.58
N LEU A 326 -13.40 1.12 -15.28
CA LEU A 326 -13.49 0.30 -14.06
C LEU A 326 -13.48 1.17 -12.81
N MET A 327 -12.55 2.14 -12.75
CA MET A 327 -12.38 2.97 -11.54
C MET A 327 -13.59 3.87 -11.28
N TYR A 328 -14.21 4.41 -12.33
CA TYR A 328 -15.35 5.32 -12.21
C TYR A 328 -16.72 4.62 -12.18
N GLU A 329 -16.79 3.34 -12.54
CA GLU A 329 -18.06 2.60 -12.47
C GLU A 329 -18.51 2.40 -11.02
N THR A 330 -19.75 2.75 -10.71
CA THR A 330 -20.33 2.62 -9.36
C THR A 330 -21.31 1.46 -9.23
N ASP A 331 -21.68 0.85 -10.34
CA ASP A 331 -22.54 -0.34 -10.35
C ASP A 331 -21.68 -1.61 -10.19
N ALA A 332 -21.67 -2.12 -8.96
CA ALA A 332 -20.92 -3.32 -8.60
C ALA A 332 -21.40 -4.57 -9.38
N GLN A 333 -22.70 -4.66 -9.70
CA GLN A 333 -23.23 -5.80 -10.47
C GLN A 333 -22.74 -5.74 -11.92
N LYS A 334 -22.72 -4.55 -12.52
CA LYS A 334 -22.19 -4.36 -13.88
C LYS A 334 -20.70 -4.73 -13.92
N ILE A 335 -19.90 -4.29 -12.95
CA ILE A 335 -18.48 -4.68 -12.87
C ILE A 335 -18.36 -6.23 -12.78
N LEU A 336 -19.13 -6.86 -11.90
CA LEU A 336 -19.11 -8.31 -11.73
C LEU A 336 -19.49 -9.05 -13.03
N GLN A 337 -20.55 -8.61 -13.73
CA GLN A 337 -20.99 -9.18 -14.99
C GLN A 337 -19.94 -9.02 -16.09
N GLU A 338 -19.39 -7.81 -16.26
CA GLU A 338 -18.38 -7.53 -17.29
C GLU A 338 -17.05 -8.24 -16.99
N SER A 339 -16.71 -8.45 -15.71
CA SER A 339 -15.50 -9.17 -15.29
C SER A 339 -15.56 -10.65 -15.68
N LYS A 340 -16.75 -11.23 -15.85
CA LYS A 340 -16.96 -12.69 -16.04
C LYS A 340 -16.23 -13.51 -14.97
N TYR A 341 -16.07 -12.96 -13.77
CA TYR A 341 -15.31 -13.58 -12.70
C TYR A 341 -15.95 -14.89 -12.26
N ARG A 342 -15.24 -15.98 -12.44
CA ARG A 342 -15.65 -17.35 -12.08
C ARG A 342 -14.40 -18.13 -11.63
N PRO A 343 -14.08 -18.11 -10.35
CA PRO A 343 -12.95 -18.89 -9.86
C PRO A 343 -13.19 -20.38 -10.08
N SER A 344 -12.16 -21.10 -10.53
CA SER A 344 -12.21 -22.54 -10.73
C SER A 344 -11.83 -23.28 -9.45
N LYS A 345 -12.42 -24.47 -9.26
CA LYS A 345 -11.97 -25.36 -8.20
C LYS A 345 -10.56 -25.83 -8.54
N ASN A 346 -9.60 -25.55 -7.65
CA ASN A 346 -8.28 -26.14 -7.79
C ASN A 346 -8.41 -27.66 -7.55
N ILE A 347 -8.16 -28.45 -8.59
CA ILE A 347 -8.15 -29.92 -8.53
C ILE A 347 -6.81 -30.37 -7.97
#